data_64f14d41ed5da2ea992e4815c32caa18
#
_entry.id   64f14d41ed5da2ea992e4815c32caa18
#
_cell.length_a   1.000
_cell.length_b   1.000
_cell.length_c   1.000
_cell.angle_alpha   90.00
_cell.angle_beta   90.00
_cell.angle_gamma   90.00
#
_symmetry.space_group_name_H-M   'P 1'
#
loop_
_entity.id
_entity.type
_entity.pdbx_description
1 polymer ?
#
loop_
_entity_poly.entity_id
_entity_poly.type
_entity_poly.pdbx_seq_one_letter_code
_entity_poly.pdbx_strand_id
1 'polypeptide(L)'
;MQYSFNSEFAIKYGVNEAIFIHNLYWWNKKNKENNRNFYTAIVKDKNKKEKEISSYWTYNSISSFAEIFPFWSQRQIRTVIGNCKRKGLIYT
;
A
#
# COMPACT_ATOMS: atom_id res chain seq x y z
N MET A 1 -9.29 8.70 14.33
CA MET A 1 -9.33 7.56 13.40
C MET A 1 -8.68 6.35 14.05
N GLN A 2 -9.31 5.20 13.98
CA GLN A 2 -8.73 3.95 14.48
C GLN A 2 -8.03 3.22 13.32
N TYR A 3 -6.92 2.58 13.65
CA TYR A 3 -6.16 1.79 12.69
C TYR A 3 -6.30 0.31 13.04
N SER A 4 -6.63 -0.50 12.04
CA SER A 4 -6.85 -1.93 12.21
C SER A 4 -5.87 -2.71 11.37
N PHE A 5 -5.65 -3.95 11.72
CA PHE A 5 -4.85 -4.87 10.93
C PHE A 5 -5.25 -6.31 11.22
N ASN A 6 -4.93 -7.19 10.28
CA ASN A 6 -5.13 -8.62 10.44
C ASN A 6 -3.94 -9.21 11.19
N SER A 7 -4.21 -9.93 12.30
CA SER A 7 -3.14 -10.46 13.15
C SER A 7 -2.31 -11.53 12.47
N GLU A 8 -2.91 -12.38 11.65
CA GLU A 8 -2.17 -13.41 10.91
C GLU A 8 -1.25 -12.77 9.87
N PHE A 9 -1.71 -11.73 9.20
CA PHE A 9 -0.90 -10.96 8.26
C PHE A 9 0.26 -10.28 8.99
N ALA A 10 0.02 -9.73 10.17
CA ALA A 10 1.05 -9.10 10.99
C ALA A 10 2.12 -10.07 11.44
N ILE A 11 1.74 -11.29 11.79
CA ILE A 11 2.69 -12.34 12.15
C ILE A 11 3.60 -12.69 10.97
N LYS A 12 3.03 -12.77 9.77
CA LYS A 12 3.75 -13.15 8.56
C LYS A 12 4.63 -12.03 8.01
N TYR A 13 4.14 -10.79 8.02
CA TYR A 13 4.78 -9.68 7.30
C TYR A 13 5.22 -8.51 8.19
N GLY A 14 4.77 -8.45 9.42
CA GLY A 14 5.05 -7.36 10.34
C GLY A 14 3.81 -6.50 10.61
N VAL A 15 3.77 -5.91 11.81
CA VAL A 15 2.62 -5.10 12.26
C VAL A 15 2.48 -3.82 11.42
N ASN A 16 3.58 -3.13 11.17
CA ASN A 16 3.54 -1.87 10.39
C ASN A 16 3.07 -2.14 8.97
N GLU A 17 3.56 -3.19 8.33
CA GLU A 17 3.14 -3.61 6.99
C GLU A 17 1.66 -3.99 6.98
N ALA A 18 1.19 -4.68 8.01
CA ALA A 18 -0.23 -5.05 8.13
C ALA A 18 -1.14 -3.83 8.23
N ILE A 19 -0.77 -2.84 9.03
CA ILE A 19 -1.51 -1.58 9.17
C ILE A 19 -1.56 -0.84 7.84
N PHE A 20 -0.43 -0.72 7.16
CA PHE A 20 -0.31 -0.02 5.89
C PHE A 20 -1.17 -0.69 4.81
N ILE A 21 -1.07 -2.00 4.65
CA ILE A 21 -1.81 -2.76 3.65
C ILE A 21 -3.32 -2.71 3.91
N HIS A 22 -3.74 -2.81 5.18
CA HIS A 22 -5.16 -2.70 5.52
C HIS A 22 -5.74 -1.35 5.10
N ASN A 23 -5.00 -0.27 5.30
CA ASN A 23 -5.42 1.06 4.88
C ASN A 23 -5.49 1.19 3.36
N LEU A 24 -4.48 0.68 2.63
CA LEU A 24 -4.50 0.68 1.17
C LEU A 24 -5.68 -0.11 0.61
N TYR A 25 -5.98 -1.26 1.20
CA TYR A 25 -7.12 -2.07 0.80
C TYR A 25 -8.42 -1.29 0.95
N TRP A 26 -8.59 -0.57 2.05
CA TRP A 26 -9.75 0.27 2.28
C TRP A 26 -9.90 1.36 1.22
N TRP A 27 -8.80 2.05 0.88
CA TRP A 27 -8.80 3.09 -0.15
C TRP A 27 -9.10 2.52 -1.53
N ASN A 28 -8.54 1.37 -1.87
CA ASN A 28 -8.82 0.71 -3.15
C ASN A 28 -10.30 0.32 -3.26
N LYS A 29 -10.88 -0.16 -2.18
CA LYS A 29 -12.31 -0.47 -2.12
C LYS A 29 -13.16 0.77 -2.36
N LYS A 30 -12.80 1.90 -1.75
CA LYS A 30 -13.48 3.18 -1.97
C LYS A 30 -13.34 3.66 -3.41
N ASN A 31 -12.17 3.55 -4.00
CA ASN A 31 -11.95 3.91 -5.40
C ASN A 31 -12.81 3.05 -6.33
N LYS A 32 -12.93 1.76 -6.04
CA LYS A 32 -13.78 0.86 -6.81
C LYS A 32 -15.26 1.25 -6.71
N GLU A 33 -15.76 1.54 -5.52
CA GLU A 33 -17.14 1.96 -5.29
C GLU A 33 -17.46 3.26 -6.04
N ASN A 34 -16.50 4.18 -6.10
CA ASN A 34 -16.64 5.49 -6.73
C ASN A 34 -16.17 5.51 -8.19
N ASN A 35 -15.73 4.38 -8.73
CA ASN A 35 -15.19 4.23 -10.08
C ASN A 35 -14.10 5.26 -10.38
N ARG A 36 -13.14 5.39 -9.46
CA ARG A 36 -12.01 6.33 -9.54
C ARG A 36 -10.69 5.60 -9.68
N ASN A 37 -9.75 6.25 -10.36
CA ASN A 37 -8.35 5.80 -10.44
C ASN A 37 -8.18 4.39 -11.02
N PHE A 38 -9.08 3.98 -11.92
CA PHE A 38 -8.91 2.72 -12.65
C PHE A 38 -8.11 2.96 -13.92
N TYR A 39 -6.96 2.32 -14.04
CA TYR A 39 -6.15 2.34 -15.24
C TYR A 39 -5.15 1.19 -15.25
N THR A 40 -4.53 0.99 -16.41
CA THR A 40 -3.47 0.00 -16.59
C THR A 40 -2.11 0.67 -16.40
N ALA A 41 -1.28 0.07 -15.59
CA ALA A 41 0.08 0.52 -15.37
C ALA A 41 1.06 -0.60 -15.66
N ILE A 42 2.25 -0.25 -16.15
CA ILE A 42 3.35 -1.19 -16.32
C ILE A 42 4.19 -1.12 -15.04
N VAL A 43 4.30 -2.25 -14.36
CA VAL A 43 5.05 -2.35 -13.10
C VAL A 43 6.11 -3.44 -13.24
N LYS A 44 7.15 -3.36 -12.42
CA LYS A 44 8.17 -4.40 -12.33
C LYS A 44 7.88 -5.26 -11.11
N ASP A 45 7.87 -6.59 -11.30
CA ASP A 45 7.72 -7.51 -10.19
C ASP A 45 9.05 -7.67 -9.42
N LYS A 46 9.07 -8.53 -8.40
CA LYS A 46 10.27 -8.77 -7.59
C LYS A 46 11.43 -9.35 -8.39
N ASN A 47 11.17 -9.91 -9.57
CA ASN A 47 12.18 -10.44 -10.50
C ASN A 47 12.57 -9.41 -11.57
N LYS A 48 12.13 -8.15 -11.43
CA LYS A 48 12.36 -7.04 -12.36
C LYS A 48 11.78 -7.25 -13.75
N LYS A 49 10.79 -8.14 -13.88
CA LYS A 49 10.04 -8.33 -15.13
C LYS A 49 8.91 -7.33 -15.21
N GLU A 50 8.70 -6.75 -16.38
CA GLU A 50 7.59 -5.85 -16.63
C GLU A 50 6.27 -6.62 -16.66
N LYS A 51 5.24 -6.04 -16.08
CA LYS A 51 3.91 -6.62 -15.98
C LYS A 51 2.87 -5.53 -16.11
N GLU A 52 1.85 -5.77 -16.93
CA GLU A 52 0.72 -4.87 -17.01
C GLU A 52 -0.31 -5.23 -15.94
N ILE A 53 -0.74 -4.23 -15.18
CA ILE A 53 -1.77 -4.41 -14.16
C ILE A 53 -2.86 -3.37 -14.37
N SER A 54 -4.09 -3.86 -14.60
CA SER A 54 -5.28 -3.02 -14.63
C SER A 54 -5.98 -3.14 -13.29
N SER A 55 -6.09 -2.05 -12.58
CA SER A 55 -6.63 -2.05 -11.22
C SER A 55 -7.05 -0.65 -10.80
N TYR A 56 -7.70 -0.58 -9.64
CA TYR A 56 -7.93 0.68 -8.95
C TYR A 56 -6.68 1.01 -8.14
N TRP A 57 -6.11 2.18 -8.39
CA TRP A 57 -4.85 2.60 -7.80
C TRP A 57 -5.08 3.67 -6.73
N THR A 58 -4.24 3.66 -5.72
CA THR A 58 -4.23 4.68 -4.68
C THR A 58 -3.01 5.57 -4.87
N TYR A 59 -3.24 6.88 -4.98
CA TYR A 59 -2.19 7.88 -5.16
C TYR A 59 -1.98 8.67 -3.89
N ASN A 60 -0.80 8.53 -3.31
CA ASN A 60 -0.40 9.35 -2.18
C ASN A 60 1.10 9.60 -2.23
N SER A 61 1.50 10.84 -2.00
CA SER A 61 2.89 11.19 -1.75
C SER A 61 3.29 10.73 -0.34
N ILE A 62 4.59 10.73 -0.07
CA ILE A 62 5.09 10.44 1.29
C ILE A 62 4.51 11.45 2.29
N SER A 63 4.39 12.72 1.91
CA SER A 63 3.75 13.73 2.77
C SER A 63 2.29 13.42 3.08
N SER A 64 1.54 12.95 2.08
CA SER A 64 0.15 12.54 2.27
C SER A 64 0.03 11.33 3.20
N PHE A 65 0.91 10.35 3.04
CA PHE A 65 0.95 9.21 3.95
C PHE A 65 1.31 9.63 5.37
N ALA A 66 2.17 10.63 5.55
CA ALA A 66 2.49 11.15 6.88
C ALA A 66 1.28 11.78 7.57
N GLU A 67 0.35 12.35 6.82
CA GLU A 67 -0.91 12.84 7.36
C GLU A 67 -1.86 11.70 7.74
N ILE A 68 -1.90 10.63 6.92
CA ILE A 68 -2.74 9.46 7.17
C ILE A 68 -2.21 8.65 8.36
N PHE A 69 -0.90 8.56 8.49
CA PHE A 69 -0.23 7.81 9.56
C PHE A 69 0.63 8.76 10.41
N PRO A 70 -0.01 9.60 11.26
CA PRO A 70 0.72 10.64 12.00
C PRO A 70 1.68 10.09 13.06
N PHE A 71 1.56 8.81 13.42
CA PHE A 71 2.45 8.15 14.37
C PHE A 71 3.74 7.63 13.73
N TRP A 72 3.90 7.74 12.41
CA TRP A 72 5.11 7.38 11.69
C TRP A 72 5.82 8.62 11.14
N SER A 73 7.15 8.61 11.20
CA SER A 73 7.95 9.60 10.47
C SER A 73 7.93 9.27 8.97
N GLN A 74 8.30 10.24 8.14
CA GLN A 74 8.42 9.99 6.70
C GLN A 74 9.42 8.88 6.40
N ARG A 75 10.50 8.79 7.18
CA ARG A 75 11.49 7.72 7.06
C ARG A 75 10.87 6.35 7.34
N GLN A 76 10.06 6.25 8.39
CA GLN A 76 9.35 5.00 8.72
C GLN A 76 8.37 4.61 7.63
N ILE A 77 7.66 5.57 7.05
CA ILE A 77 6.73 5.34 5.94
C ILE A 77 7.49 4.77 4.74
N ARG A 78 8.62 5.35 4.37
CA ARG A 78 9.45 4.83 3.27
C ARG A 78 9.94 3.42 3.55
N THR A 79 10.30 3.12 4.78
CA THR A 79 10.72 1.78 5.20
C THR A 79 9.59 0.77 5.05
N VAL A 80 8.39 1.12 5.51
CA VAL A 80 7.20 0.25 5.40
C VAL A 80 6.85 -0.01 3.93
N ILE A 81 6.83 1.03 3.11
CA ILE A 81 6.57 0.91 1.67
C ILE A 81 7.61 0.01 1.00
N GLY A 82 8.88 0.22 1.31
CA GLY A 82 9.97 -0.60 0.77
C GLY A 82 9.85 -2.07 1.17
N ASN A 83 9.47 -2.35 2.41
CA ASN A 83 9.24 -3.70 2.89
C ASN A 83 8.08 -4.37 2.17
N CYS A 84 6.96 -3.65 2.02
CA CYS A 84 5.79 -4.16 1.30
C CYS A 84 6.12 -4.45 -0.16
N LYS A 85 6.88 -3.58 -0.80
CA LYS A 85 7.30 -3.75 -2.20
C LYS A 85 8.18 -4.99 -2.37
N ARG A 86 9.19 -5.18 -1.50
CA ARG A 86 10.08 -6.35 -1.55
C ARG A 86 9.33 -7.65 -1.34
N LYS A 87 8.32 -7.66 -0.51
CA LYS A 87 7.51 -8.84 -0.21
C LYS A 87 6.43 -9.11 -1.25
N GLY A 88 6.33 -8.27 -2.29
CA GLY A 88 5.35 -8.42 -3.35
C GLY A 88 3.93 -8.08 -2.94
N LEU A 89 3.75 -7.28 -1.89
CA LEU A 89 2.43 -6.92 -1.38
C LEU A 89 1.83 -5.72 -2.11
N ILE A 90 2.67 -4.88 -2.70
CA ILE A 90 2.24 -3.69 -3.44
C ILE A 90 3.06 -3.55 -4.73
N TYR A 91 2.49 -2.78 -5.67
CA TYR A 91 3.16 -2.35 -6.90
C TYR A 91 3.26 -0.83 -6.91
N THR A 92 4.39 -0.32 -7.34
CA THR A 92 4.60 1.13 -7.41
C THR A 92 5.13 1.55 -8.78
#